data_f2451c0715959476836c00cd2bbaabb8
#
_entry.id   f2451c0715959476836c00cd2bbaabb8
#
_cell.length_a   1.000
_cell.length_b   1.000
_cell.length_c   1.000
_cell.angle_alpha   90.00
_cell.angle_beta   90.00
_cell.angle_gamma   90.00
#
_symmetry.space_group_name_H-M   'P 1'
#
loop_
_entity.id
_entity.type
_entity.pdbx_description
1 polymer ?
#
loop_
_entity_poly.entity_id
_entity_poly.type
_entity_poly.pdbx_seq_one_letter_code
_entity_poly.pdbx_strand_id
1 'polypeptide(L)'
;MVDNCYGEFVETIEPTNVGADLMVGSLIKNPGGGLAPAGGYIVGKKKYVENAAYRLLSPGLGKEVGATLGVNGSFYQGFFLAPTVTAAALKGAVFAANVYEKLGFAVVPNGTESRHDIIQAVTFGKPEGVIAFCQGIQAAAPVDSFVSPEPWDMPGYDSPVIMAAGAFVQGSSIELSADGPIKPPYAVYFQGGLTWQHAKFGILMSLQKLADAGMVTL
;
A
#
# COMPACT_ATOMS: atom_id res chain seq x y z
N MET A 1 15.38 2.85 -14.31
CA MET A 1 13.93 2.86 -14.09
C MET A 1 13.68 2.64 -12.61
N VAL A 2 12.74 3.38 -12.02
CA VAL A 2 12.35 3.30 -10.61
C VAL A 2 10.87 2.95 -10.55
N ASP A 3 10.49 1.96 -9.74
CA ASP A 3 9.10 1.76 -9.30
C ASP A 3 8.90 2.67 -8.08
N ASN A 4 7.99 3.62 -8.19
CA ASN A 4 7.71 4.63 -7.16
C ASN A 4 6.40 4.36 -6.40
N CYS A 5 5.88 3.15 -6.50
CA CYS A 5 4.67 2.80 -5.76
C CYS A 5 4.83 3.12 -4.27
N TYR A 6 3.84 3.82 -3.73
CA TYR A 6 3.74 4.32 -2.35
C TYR A 6 4.67 5.50 -1.99
N GLY A 7 5.58 5.93 -2.90
CA GLY A 7 6.42 7.11 -2.68
C GLY A 7 5.78 8.43 -3.13
N GLU A 8 4.80 8.37 -4.04
CA GLU A 8 4.20 9.55 -4.65
C GLU A 8 3.51 10.44 -3.60
N PHE A 9 3.68 11.74 -3.71
CA PHE A 9 3.16 12.78 -2.81
C PHE A 9 3.70 12.73 -1.36
N VAL A 10 4.68 11.91 -1.06
CA VAL A 10 5.32 11.86 0.26
C VAL A 10 6.38 12.94 0.38
N GLU A 11 7.15 13.15 -0.69
CA GLU A 11 8.14 14.22 -0.79
C GLU A 11 7.81 15.21 -1.89
N THR A 12 8.55 16.32 -1.92
CA THR A 12 8.46 17.36 -2.96
C THR A 12 9.32 17.04 -4.18
N ILE A 13 10.12 15.99 -4.12
CA ILE A 13 11.05 15.56 -5.16
C ILE A 13 10.67 14.14 -5.58
N GLU A 14 10.53 13.92 -6.88
CA GLU A 14 10.26 12.61 -7.46
C GLU A 14 11.53 12.01 -8.10
N PRO A 15 11.63 10.70 -8.29
CA PRO A 15 12.85 10.06 -8.82
C PRO A 15 13.36 10.65 -10.12
N THR A 16 12.50 11.14 -10.99
CA THR A 16 12.89 11.78 -12.25
C THR A 16 13.59 13.13 -12.05
N ASN A 17 13.36 13.80 -10.94
CA ASN A 17 14.03 15.06 -10.60
C ASN A 17 15.51 14.85 -10.20
N VAL A 18 15.84 13.63 -9.74
CA VAL A 18 17.18 13.26 -9.26
C VAL A 18 17.91 12.28 -10.17
N GLY A 19 17.50 12.19 -11.43
CA GLY A 19 18.24 11.50 -12.47
C GLY A 19 17.69 10.17 -12.95
N ALA A 20 16.54 9.70 -12.45
CA ALA A 20 15.89 8.54 -13.03
C ALA A 20 15.39 8.85 -14.45
N ASP A 21 15.68 7.97 -15.40
CA ASP A 21 15.24 8.13 -16.79
C ASP A 21 13.75 7.82 -16.95
N LEU A 22 13.25 6.85 -16.18
CA LEU A 22 11.85 6.45 -16.11
C LEU A 22 11.45 6.21 -14.66
N MET A 23 10.25 6.59 -14.35
CA MET A 23 9.53 6.25 -13.14
C MET A 23 8.21 5.59 -13.54
N VAL A 24 7.84 4.53 -12.84
CA VAL A 24 6.58 3.81 -13.03
C VAL A 24 5.86 3.68 -11.69
N GLY A 25 4.55 3.53 -11.74
CA GLY A 25 3.76 3.28 -10.54
C GLY A 25 2.34 2.87 -10.89
N SER A 26 1.56 2.61 -9.85
CA SER A 26 0.18 2.17 -9.95
C SER A 26 -0.79 3.31 -9.65
N LEU A 27 -1.83 3.43 -10.48
CA LEU A 27 -2.91 4.42 -10.23
C LEU A 27 -3.90 3.96 -9.14
N ILE A 28 -3.91 2.68 -8.75
CA ILE A 28 -4.72 2.24 -7.59
C ILE A 28 -4.05 2.56 -6.24
N LYS A 29 -2.81 3.06 -6.26
CA LYS A 29 -2.06 3.50 -5.07
C LYS A 29 -2.20 5.02 -4.86
N ASN A 30 -1.18 5.64 -4.31
CA ASN A 30 -1.21 7.07 -3.95
C ASN A 30 -1.81 7.97 -5.03
N PRO A 31 -1.39 7.88 -6.32
CA PRO A 31 -1.86 8.82 -7.33
C PRO A 31 -3.35 8.76 -7.65
N GLY A 32 -3.99 7.62 -7.39
CA GLY A 32 -5.40 7.45 -7.66
C GLY A 32 -6.34 7.91 -6.55
N GLY A 33 -5.80 8.28 -5.36
CA GLY A 33 -6.58 8.84 -4.25
C GLY A 33 -7.78 7.98 -3.81
N GLY A 34 -7.72 6.66 -4.04
CA GLY A 34 -8.79 5.73 -3.73
C GLY A 34 -9.95 5.72 -4.72
N LEU A 35 -9.89 6.49 -5.81
CA LEU A 35 -10.96 6.56 -6.83
C LEU A 35 -10.57 5.91 -8.15
N ALA A 36 -9.29 5.75 -8.45
CA ALA A 36 -8.84 5.08 -9.66
C ALA A 36 -9.12 3.57 -9.57
N PRO A 37 -9.94 3.01 -10.47
CA PRO A 37 -10.35 1.60 -10.36
C PRO A 37 -9.27 0.63 -10.85
N ALA A 38 -8.28 1.11 -11.60
CA ALA A 38 -7.23 0.32 -12.21
C ALA A 38 -6.11 1.22 -12.76
N GLY A 39 -5.13 0.61 -13.39
CA GLY A 39 -4.16 1.33 -14.21
C GLY A 39 -2.83 1.58 -13.55
N GLY A 40 -1.90 2.04 -14.38
CA GLY A 40 -0.56 2.45 -14.00
C GLY A 40 -0.12 3.66 -14.80
N TYR A 41 1.01 4.22 -14.45
CA TYR A 41 1.63 5.32 -15.16
C TYR A 41 3.10 5.04 -15.46
N ILE A 42 3.57 5.67 -16.52
CA ILE A 42 5.00 5.72 -16.88
C ILE A 42 5.33 7.18 -17.19
N VAL A 43 6.27 7.75 -16.50
CA VAL A 43 6.77 9.11 -16.71
C VAL A 43 8.29 9.13 -16.80
N GLY A 44 8.84 10.13 -17.51
CA GLY A 44 10.28 10.28 -17.66
C GLY A 44 10.67 10.81 -19.03
N LYS A 45 11.84 10.41 -19.53
CA LYS A 45 12.36 10.87 -20.82
C LYS A 45 11.46 10.41 -21.96
N LYS A 46 11.06 11.35 -22.83
CA LYS A 46 10.13 11.16 -23.95
C LYS A 46 10.41 9.89 -24.75
N LYS A 47 11.67 9.67 -25.15
CA LYS A 47 12.09 8.49 -25.93
C LYS A 47 11.66 7.17 -25.29
N TYR A 48 11.84 7.05 -23.97
CA TYR A 48 11.54 5.81 -23.26
C TYR A 48 10.05 5.64 -23.00
N VAL A 49 9.34 6.74 -22.73
CA VAL A 49 7.88 6.73 -22.57
C VAL A 49 7.20 6.33 -23.89
N GLU A 50 7.66 6.86 -25.03
CA GLU A 50 7.14 6.48 -26.35
C GLU A 50 7.40 5.00 -26.66
N ASN A 51 8.60 4.49 -26.41
CA ASN A 51 8.92 3.08 -26.60
C ASN A 51 8.02 2.18 -25.73
N ALA A 52 7.78 2.56 -24.48
CA ALA A 52 6.87 1.82 -23.59
C ALA A 52 5.43 1.84 -24.13
N ALA A 53 4.95 2.99 -24.63
CA ALA A 53 3.62 3.11 -25.21
C ALA A 53 3.42 2.16 -26.40
N TYR A 54 4.37 2.08 -27.32
CA TYR A 54 4.32 1.14 -28.46
C TYR A 54 4.35 -0.33 -28.04
N ARG A 55 4.89 -0.65 -26.88
CA ARG A 55 4.94 -2.01 -26.34
C ARG A 55 3.70 -2.40 -25.55
N LEU A 56 3.13 -1.46 -24.80
CA LEU A 56 2.03 -1.72 -23.85
C LEU A 56 0.65 -1.51 -24.44
N LEU A 57 0.53 -0.62 -25.43
CA LEU A 57 -0.75 -0.28 -26.06
C LEU A 57 -0.92 -1.04 -27.39
N SER A 58 -1.93 -0.67 -28.17
CA SER A 58 -2.21 -1.32 -29.45
C SER A 58 -1.00 -1.28 -30.38
N PRO A 59 -0.55 -2.43 -30.91
CA PRO A 59 0.60 -2.50 -31.82
C PRO A 59 0.49 -1.52 -32.97
N GLY A 60 1.55 -0.72 -33.19
CA GLY A 60 1.62 0.25 -34.28
C GLY A 60 0.89 1.58 -34.04
N LEU A 61 -0.04 1.66 -33.08
CA LEU A 61 -0.80 2.86 -32.79
C LEU A 61 -0.20 3.65 -31.59
N GLY A 62 0.52 2.96 -30.70
CA GLY A 62 1.02 3.58 -29.48
C GLY A 62 -0.12 4.21 -28.66
N LYS A 63 0.03 5.47 -28.28
CA LYS A 63 -0.91 6.18 -27.42
C LYS A 63 -2.06 6.91 -28.14
N GLU A 64 -2.22 6.76 -29.43
CA GLU A 64 -3.24 7.50 -30.20
C GLU A 64 -4.66 7.23 -29.76
N VAL A 65 -4.96 5.99 -29.40
CA VAL A 65 -6.30 5.57 -28.90
C VAL A 65 -6.46 5.64 -27.39
N GLY A 66 -5.40 6.00 -26.67
CA GLY A 66 -5.38 6.05 -25.21
C GLY A 66 -5.32 4.65 -24.57
N ALA A 67 -5.19 4.66 -23.24
CA ALA A 67 -5.02 3.45 -22.41
C ALA A 67 -6.24 3.16 -21.53
N THR A 68 -7.28 4.00 -21.55
CA THR A 68 -8.41 3.93 -20.62
C THR A 68 -9.73 3.87 -21.35
N LEU A 69 -10.70 3.16 -20.77
CA LEU A 69 -12.01 2.95 -21.34
C LEU A 69 -13.06 3.75 -20.54
N GLY A 70 -13.03 5.10 -20.64
CA GLY A 70 -14.05 5.97 -20.07
C GLY A 70 -13.94 6.26 -18.57
N VAL A 71 -12.82 5.91 -17.90
CA VAL A 71 -12.62 6.10 -16.45
C VAL A 71 -11.79 7.33 -16.09
N ASN A 72 -11.51 8.22 -17.04
CA ASN A 72 -10.66 9.39 -16.83
C ASN A 72 -11.18 10.34 -15.74
N GLY A 73 -12.51 10.47 -15.59
CA GLY A 73 -13.10 11.30 -14.53
C GLY A 73 -12.64 10.85 -13.13
N SER A 74 -12.67 9.54 -12.87
CA SER A 74 -12.18 8.96 -11.61
C SER A 74 -10.68 9.16 -11.43
N PHE A 75 -9.88 9.06 -12.49
CA PHE A 75 -8.46 9.32 -12.43
C PHE A 75 -8.14 10.77 -12.05
N TYR A 76 -8.76 11.74 -12.70
CA TYR A 76 -8.54 13.16 -12.41
C TYR A 76 -9.01 13.54 -11.00
N GLN A 77 -10.19 13.07 -10.60
CA GLN A 77 -10.68 13.33 -9.25
C GLN A 77 -9.82 12.65 -8.20
N GLY A 78 -9.41 11.40 -8.43
CA GLY A 78 -8.50 10.69 -7.55
C GLY A 78 -7.15 11.38 -7.42
N PHE A 79 -6.57 11.82 -8.52
CA PHE A 79 -5.30 12.57 -8.53
C PHE A 79 -5.42 13.89 -7.76
N PHE A 80 -6.54 14.59 -7.88
CA PHE A 80 -6.82 15.80 -7.10
C PHE A 80 -6.87 15.51 -5.59
N LEU A 81 -7.45 14.37 -5.19
CA LEU A 81 -7.56 13.96 -3.78
C LEU A 81 -6.29 13.30 -3.24
N ALA A 82 -5.41 12.82 -4.11
CA ALA A 82 -4.25 12.00 -3.77
C ALA A 82 -3.36 12.57 -2.65
N PRO A 83 -3.02 13.87 -2.61
CA PRO A 83 -2.22 14.42 -1.52
C PRO A 83 -2.89 14.29 -0.15
N THR A 84 -4.20 14.48 -0.08
CA THR A 84 -4.98 14.37 1.16
C THR A 84 -5.05 12.93 1.63
N VAL A 85 -5.30 12.00 0.71
CA VAL A 85 -5.38 10.57 1.00
C VAL A 85 -4.01 10.02 1.42
N THR A 86 -2.93 10.40 0.72
CA THR A 86 -1.56 10.03 1.08
C THR A 86 -1.19 10.56 2.47
N ALA A 87 -1.57 11.80 2.80
CA ALA A 87 -1.36 12.36 4.14
C ALA A 87 -2.12 11.58 5.23
N ALA A 88 -3.32 11.07 4.94
CA ALA A 88 -4.07 10.22 5.87
C ALA A 88 -3.36 8.87 6.09
N ALA A 89 -2.85 8.25 5.01
CA ALA A 89 -2.07 7.02 5.07
C ALA A 89 -0.77 7.20 5.87
N LEU A 90 -0.03 8.30 5.65
CA LEU A 90 1.17 8.65 6.42
C LEU A 90 0.88 8.79 7.91
N LYS A 91 -0.22 9.45 8.28
CA LYS A 91 -0.64 9.54 9.69
C LYS A 91 -0.93 8.16 10.28
N GLY A 92 -1.55 7.27 9.50
CA GLY A 92 -1.78 5.87 9.88
C GLY A 92 -0.48 5.13 10.14
N ALA A 93 0.48 5.24 9.23
CA ALA A 93 1.79 4.62 9.36
C ALA A 93 2.58 5.12 10.59
N VAL A 94 2.61 6.44 10.82
CA VAL A 94 3.26 7.03 12.01
C VAL A 94 2.56 6.58 13.29
N PHE A 95 1.23 6.51 13.29
CA PHE A 95 0.49 6.02 14.46
C PHE A 95 0.79 4.54 14.74
N ALA A 96 0.81 3.69 13.71
CA ALA A 96 1.18 2.29 13.84
C ALA A 96 2.59 2.14 14.41
N ALA A 97 3.59 2.86 13.86
CA ALA A 97 4.96 2.85 14.37
C ALA A 97 4.99 3.15 15.87
N ASN A 98 4.39 4.26 16.30
CA ASN A 98 4.40 4.67 17.70
C ASN A 98 3.69 3.68 18.64
N VAL A 99 2.59 3.07 18.18
CA VAL A 99 1.84 2.10 18.98
C VAL A 99 2.66 0.82 19.16
N TYR A 100 3.14 0.24 18.07
CA TYR A 100 3.85 -1.05 18.12
C TYR A 100 5.24 -0.94 18.75
N GLU A 101 5.95 0.17 18.54
CA GLU A 101 7.21 0.46 19.22
C GLU A 101 7.03 0.54 20.75
N LYS A 102 5.96 1.20 21.24
CA LYS A 102 5.63 1.26 22.68
C LYS A 102 5.27 -0.11 23.27
N LEU A 103 4.78 -1.02 22.47
CA LEU A 103 4.51 -2.41 22.87
C LEU A 103 5.76 -3.31 22.80
N GLY A 104 6.91 -2.75 22.40
CA GLY A 104 8.19 -3.46 22.35
C GLY A 104 8.48 -4.20 21.05
N PHE A 105 7.70 -3.99 20.00
CA PHE A 105 7.97 -4.56 18.67
C PHE A 105 8.97 -3.70 17.90
N ALA A 106 9.82 -4.34 17.10
CA ALA A 106 10.68 -3.63 16.16
C ALA A 106 9.85 -3.10 15.00
N VAL A 107 10.03 -1.82 14.66
CA VAL A 107 9.32 -1.12 13.60
C VAL A 107 10.29 -0.40 12.68
N VAL A 108 9.97 -0.33 11.38
CA VAL A 108 10.77 0.38 10.38
C VAL A 108 9.81 1.08 9.39
N PRO A 109 9.93 2.40 9.22
CA PRO A 109 10.65 3.38 10.02
C PRO A 109 10.07 3.48 11.44
N ASN A 110 10.83 4.05 12.38
CA ASN A 110 10.28 4.37 13.71
C ASN A 110 9.36 5.60 13.66
N GLY A 111 8.70 5.89 14.79
CA GLY A 111 7.69 6.96 14.85
C GLY A 111 8.21 8.38 14.58
N THR A 112 9.54 8.60 14.59
CA THR A 112 10.18 9.92 14.44
C THR A 112 11.07 10.04 13.20
N GLU A 113 11.35 8.93 12.50
CA GLU A 113 12.13 8.92 11.29
C GLU A 113 11.41 9.57 10.11
N SER A 114 12.19 10.20 9.22
CA SER A 114 11.69 10.68 7.93
C SER A 114 11.16 9.51 7.11
N ARG A 115 10.08 9.75 6.39
CA ARG A 115 9.43 8.75 5.55
C ARG A 115 9.51 9.14 4.09
N HIS A 116 9.73 8.13 3.25
CA HIS A 116 9.83 8.27 1.80
C HIS A 116 8.71 7.50 1.08
N ASP A 117 7.90 6.78 1.83
CA ASP A 117 6.70 6.08 1.41
C ASP A 117 5.67 6.01 2.56
N ILE A 118 4.54 5.35 2.32
CA ILE A 118 3.46 5.18 3.31
C ILE A 118 3.51 3.83 4.04
N ILE A 119 4.53 3.02 3.81
CA ILE A 119 4.60 1.66 4.36
C ILE A 119 5.12 1.70 5.80
N GLN A 120 4.58 0.85 6.65
CA GLN A 120 5.06 0.59 7.99
C GLN A 120 5.35 -0.89 8.16
N ALA A 121 6.60 -1.25 8.35
CA ALA A 121 6.96 -2.59 8.75
C ALA A 121 6.88 -2.74 10.28
N VAL A 122 6.31 -3.87 10.74
CA VAL A 122 6.28 -4.27 12.15
C VAL A 122 6.74 -5.71 12.24
N THR A 123 7.74 -5.99 13.05
CA THR A 123 8.30 -7.33 13.24
C THR A 123 7.76 -7.97 14.50
N PHE A 124 7.05 -9.08 14.36
CA PHE A 124 6.45 -9.81 15.48
C PHE A 124 7.32 -10.96 16.01
N GLY A 125 8.29 -11.44 15.23
CA GLY A 125 9.16 -12.55 15.59
C GLY A 125 8.48 -13.94 15.59
N LYS A 126 7.17 -13.99 15.33
CA LYS A 126 6.35 -15.22 15.31
C LYS A 126 5.27 -15.11 14.23
N PRO A 127 4.91 -16.24 13.58
CA PRO A 127 3.87 -16.24 12.55
C PRO A 127 2.49 -15.81 13.06
N GLU A 128 2.16 -16.16 14.31
CA GLU A 128 0.87 -15.82 14.92
C GLU A 128 0.63 -14.30 14.96
N GLY A 129 1.69 -13.50 15.15
CA GLY A 129 1.61 -12.05 15.16
C GLY A 129 1.29 -11.48 13.77
N VAL A 130 1.91 -12.01 12.72
CA VAL A 130 1.62 -11.61 11.32
C VAL A 130 0.18 -11.94 10.96
N ILE A 131 -0.27 -13.15 11.32
CA ILE A 131 -1.64 -13.62 11.05
C ILE A 131 -2.66 -12.75 11.79
N ALA A 132 -2.50 -12.58 13.10
CA ALA A 132 -3.42 -11.79 13.92
C ALA A 132 -3.50 -10.32 13.46
N PHE A 133 -2.36 -9.73 13.09
CA PHE A 133 -2.33 -8.37 12.56
C PHE A 133 -3.16 -8.26 11.27
N CYS A 134 -2.90 -9.10 10.27
CA CYS A 134 -3.64 -9.08 9.01
C CYS A 134 -5.13 -9.35 9.20
N GLN A 135 -5.49 -10.29 10.05
CA GLN A 135 -6.90 -10.56 10.39
C GLN A 135 -7.57 -9.36 11.07
N GLY A 136 -6.85 -8.61 11.91
CA GLY A 136 -7.35 -7.39 12.53
C GLY A 136 -7.58 -6.26 11.51
N ILE A 137 -6.66 -6.08 10.56
CA ILE A 137 -6.81 -5.11 9.47
C ILE A 137 -8.00 -5.50 8.58
N GLN A 138 -8.15 -6.77 8.22
CA GLN A 138 -9.29 -7.26 7.43
C GLN A 138 -10.62 -7.04 8.15
N ALA A 139 -10.67 -7.30 9.45
CA ALA A 139 -11.88 -7.10 10.26
C ALA A 139 -12.30 -5.61 10.36
N ALA A 140 -11.39 -4.69 10.07
CA ALA A 140 -11.68 -3.25 10.01
C ALA A 140 -12.14 -2.78 8.62
N ALA A 141 -12.14 -3.65 7.60
CA ALA A 141 -12.53 -3.28 6.25
C ALA A 141 -14.02 -2.86 6.17
N PRO A 142 -14.38 -1.85 5.35
CA PRO A 142 -15.78 -1.45 5.16
C PRO A 142 -16.60 -2.47 4.36
N VAL A 143 -15.93 -3.32 3.59
CA VAL A 143 -16.50 -4.44 2.84
C VAL A 143 -15.68 -5.68 3.20
N ASP A 144 -16.29 -6.86 3.22
CA ASP A 144 -15.63 -8.14 3.51
C ASP A 144 -14.95 -8.23 4.90
N SER A 145 -15.41 -7.43 5.87
CA SER A 145 -14.90 -7.47 7.26
C SER A 145 -15.12 -8.81 7.97
N PHE A 146 -16.05 -9.62 7.49
CA PHE A 146 -16.35 -10.97 8.00
C PHE A 146 -15.38 -12.05 7.49
N VAL A 147 -14.58 -11.73 6.46
CA VAL A 147 -13.58 -12.63 5.90
C VAL A 147 -12.38 -12.69 6.84
N SER A 148 -11.87 -13.88 7.10
CA SER A 148 -10.63 -14.08 7.86
C SER A 148 -9.53 -14.52 6.88
N PRO A 149 -8.54 -13.68 6.60
CA PRO A 149 -7.43 -14.08 5.75
C PRO A 149 -6.58 -15.16 6.43
N GLU A 150 -6.07 -16.07 5.62
CA GLU A 150 -5.15 -17.13 6.04
C GLU A 150 -3.91 -17.14 5.13
N PRO A 151 -2.77 -17.63 5.64
CA PRO A 151 -1.58 -17.82 4.80
C PRO A 151 -1.84 -18.81 3.66
N TRP A 152 -1.36 -18.49 2.47
CA TRP A 152 -1.48 -19.35 1.29
C TRP A 152 -0.26 -19.21 0.37
N ASP A 153 -0.01 -20.22 -0.46
CA ASP A 153 1.07 -20.21 -1.41
C ASP A 153 0.75 -19.27 -2.56
N MET A 154 1.56 -18.22 -2.70
CA MET A 154 1.39 -17.21 -3.73
C MET A 154 2.47 -17.38 -4.81
N PRO A 155 2.10 -17.41 -6.12
CA PRO A 155 3.08 -17.53 -7.19
C PRO A 155 4.17 -16.45 -7.11
N GLY A 156 5.44 -16.89 -7.21
CA GLY A 156 6.60 -16.00 -7.14
C GLY A 156 7.16 -15.77 -5.73
N TYR A 157 6.56 -16.36 -4.72
CA TYR A 157 7.07 -16.34 -3.34
C TYR A 157 7.61 -17.71 -2.93
N ASP A 158 8.61 -17.70 -2.08
CA ASP A 158 9.27 -18.90 -1.52
C ASP A 158 8.69 -19.35 -0.16
N SER A 159 7.65 -18.68 0.30
CA SER A 159 6.95 -18.96 1.55
C SER A 159 5.49 -18.52 1.43
N PRO A 160 4.57 -19.12 2.21
CA PRO A 160 3.19 -18.63 2.28
C PRO A 160 3.14 -17.15 2.65
N VAL A 161 2.16 -16.44 2.10
CA VAL A 161 1.90 -15.02 2.36
C VAL A 161 0.47 -14.89 2.88
N ILE A 162 0.27 -14.02 3.86
CA ILE A 162 -1.07 -13.59 4.28
C ILE A 162 -1.29 -12.14 3.85
N MET A 163 -2.51 -11.82 3.41
CA MET A 163 -2.87 -10.49 2.96
C MET A 163 -4.27 -10.09 3.45
N ALA A 164 -4.35 -8.92 4.09
CA ALA A 164 -5.57 -8.15 4.24
C ALA A 164 -5.62 -7.11 3.11
N ALA A 165 -6.49 -7.31 2.15
CA ALA A 165 -6.55 -6.50 0.93
C ALA A 165 -7.50 -5.30 1.08
N GLY A 166 -7.37 -4.32 0.18
CA GLY A 166 -8.28 -3.21 0.04
C GLY A 166 -9.71 -3.65 -0.30
N ALA A 167 -10.69 -2.84 0.09
CA ALA A 167 -12.10 -3.19 0.03
C ALA A 167 -12.79 -2.81 -1.29
N PHE A 168 -12.50 -1.63 -1.83
CA PHE A 168 -13.16 -1.10 -3.04
C PHE A 168 -12.35 -1.40 -4.30
N VAL A 169 -11.03 -1.44 -4.18
CA VAL A 169 -10.11 -1.86 -5.23
C VAL A 169 -9.30 -3.03 -4.70
N GLN A 170 -9.49 -4.19 -5.27
CA GLN A 170 -8.85 -5.41 -4.80
C GLN A 170 -7.32 -5.38 -4.96
N GLY A 171 -6.63 -6.04 -4.03
CA GLY A 171 -5.17 -6.10 -3.98
C GLY A 171 -4.56 -4.96 -3.17
N SER A 172 -3.23 -4.82 -3.25
CA SER A 172 -2.50 -3.74 -2.59
C SER A 172 -2.79 -2.40 -3.26
N SER A 173 -3.57 -1.56 -2.61
CA SER A 173 -3.98 -0.23 -3.07
C SER A 173 -3.64 0.84 -2.02
N ILE A 174 -4.09 2.09 -2.24
CA ILE A 174 -4.01 3.15 -1.20
C ILE A 174 -5.01 2.92 -0.06
N GLU A 175 -5.89 1.96 -0.19
CA GLU A 175 -6.80 1.56 0.89
C GLU A 175 -6.04 0.87 2.02
N LEU A 176 -6.70 0.79 3.17
CA LEU A 176 -6.14 0.09 4.33
C LEU A 176 -5.87 -1.37 3.99
N SER A 177 -4.61 -1.77 4.07
CA SER A 177 -4.17 -3.12 3.77
C SER A 177 -2.92 -3.49 4.56
N ALA A 178 -2.67 -4.79 4.68
CA ALA A 178 -1.47 -5.32 5.29
C ALA A 178 -1.15 -6.68 4.68
N ASP A 179 0.11 -6.96 4.48
CA ASP A 179 0.57 -8.26 4.04
C ASP A 179 1.89 -8.64 4.73
N GLY A 180 2.21 -9.93 4.71
CA GLY A 180 3.48 -10.41 5.22
C GLY A 180 3.74 -11.86 4.86
N PRO A 181 5.03 -12.19 4.55
CA PRO A 181 5.44 -13.57 4.35
C PRO A 181 5.50 -14.31 5.70
N ILE A 182 5.09 -15.57 5.71
CA ILE A 182 5.18 -16.43 6.89
C ILE A 182 6.58 -17.06 6.94
N LYS A 183 7.57 -16.22 7.16
CA LYS A 183 8.98 -16.61 7.36
C LYS A 183 9.71 -15.62 8.28
N PRO A 184 10.77 -16.04 8.96
CA PRO A 184 11.56 -15.11 9.77
C PRO A 184 12.03 -13.88 8.95
N PRO A 185 12.04 -12.68 9.56
CA PRO A 185 11.76 -12.40 10.97
C PRO A 185 10.28 -12.23 11.35
N TYR A 186 9.34 -12.66 10.50
CA TYR A 186 7.89 -12.54 10.69
C TYR A 186 7.45 -11.08 10.81
N ALA A 187 7.71 -10.33 9.76
CA ALA A 187 7.34 -8.94 9.61
C ALA A 187 6.06 -8.81 8.76
N VAL A 188 5.22 -7.86 9.15
CA VAL A 188 4.08 -7.41 8.37
C VAL A 188 4.37 -6.03 7.78
N TYR A 189 3.84 -5.76 6.59
CA TYR A 189 3.88 -4.48 5.92
C TYR A 189 2.47 -3.90 5.89
N PHE A 190 2.26 -2.86 6.69
CA PHE A 190 1.01 -2.12 6.80
C PHE A 190 1.08 -0.87 5.92
N GLN A 191 -0.01 -0.56 5.23
CA GLN A 191 -0.07 0.59 4.35
C GLN A 191 -1.49 1.11 4.14
N GLY A 192 -1.59 2.36 3.72
CA GLY A 192 -2.81 2.94 3.24
C GLY A 192 -3.79 3.36 4.32
N GLY A 193 -4.98 3.61 3.83
CA GLY A 193 -6.11 4.15 4.59
C GLY A 193 -6.62 5.44 3.95
N LEU A 194 -7.79 5.37 3.30
CA LEU A 194 -8.39 6.52 2.60
C LEU A 194 -8.69 7.69 3.56
N THR A 195 -8.87 7.38 4.84
CA THR A 195 -9.04 8.37 5.91
C THR A 195 -8.18 7.98 7.11
N TRP A 196 -7.69 8.98 7.82
CA TRP A 196 -6.98 8.78 9.08
C TRP A 196 -7.79 7.97 10.11
N GLN A 197 -9.09 8.24 10.21
CA GLN A 197 -9.98 7.56 11.16
C GLN A 197 -10.05 6.06 10.88
N HIS A 198 -10.13 5.67 9.61
CA HIS A 198 -10.14 4.26 9.22
C HIS A 198 -8.78 3.59 9.48
N ALA A 199 -7.67 4.23 9.14
CA ALA A 199 -6.33 3.71 9.46
C ALA A 199 -6.16 3.49 10.97
N LYS A 200 -6.55 4.47 11.81
CA LYS A 200 -6.55 4.34 13.25
C LYS A 200 -7.42 3.18 13.74
N PHE A 201 -8.64 3.04 13.20
CA PHE A 201 -9.54 1.94 13.56
C PHE A 201 -8.92 0.58 13.21
N GLY A 202 -8.31 0.43 12.05
CA GLY A 202 -7.61 -0.80 11.66
C GLY A 202 -6.49 -1.18 12.63
N ILE A 203 -5.68 -0.22 13.05
CA ILE A 203 -4.63 -0.45 14.05
C ILE A 203 -5.24 -0.90 15.39
N LEU A 204 -6.34 -0.32 15.85
CA LEU A 204 -7.01 -0.75 17.08
C LEU A 204 -7.57 -2.17 16.95
N MET A 205 -8.15 -2.52 15.80
CA MET A 205 -8.63 -3.88 15.54
C MET A 205 -7.48 -4.90 15.47
N SER A 206 -6.34 -4.52 14.90
CA SER A 206 -5.15 -5.39 14.88
C SER A 206 -4.58 -5.61 16.28
N LEU A 207 -4.61 -4.60 17.15
CA LEU A 207 -4.23 -4.73 18.56
C LEU A 207 -5.15 -5.69 19.31
N GLN A 208 -6.45 -5.60 19.10
CA GLN A 208 -7.40 -6.52 19.71
C GLN A 208 -7.11 -7.96 19.30
N LYS A 209 -6.88 -8.21 18.02
CA LYS A 209 -6.54 -9.55 17.52
C LYS A 209 -5.21 -10.07 18.07
N LEU A 210 -4.22 -9.21 18.23
CA LEU A 210 -2.95 -9.56 18.87
C LEU A 210 -3.13 -9.90 20.37
N ALA A 211 -4.01 -9.19 21.08
CA ALA A 211 -4.34 -9.48 22.46
C ALA A 211 -5.08 -10.82 22.58
N ASP A 212 -6.06 -11.08 21.70
CA ASP A 212 -6.79 -12.35 21.64
C ASP A 212 -5.85 -13.53 21.35
N ALA A 213 -4.78 -13.30 20.57
CA ALA A 213 -3.72 -14.26 20.29
C ALA A 213 -2.65 -14.39 21.40
N GLY A 214 -2.78 -13.62 22.49
CA GLY A 214 -1.81 -13.63 23.59
C GLY A 214 -0.45 -13.02 23.25
N MET A 215 -0.37 -12.21 22.19
CA MET A 215 0.86 -11.55 21.74
C MET A 215 1.13 -10.23 22.46
N VAL A 216 0.10 -9.61 23.00
CA VAL A 216 0.17 -8.35 23.78
C VAL A 216 -0.81 -8.41 24.94
N THR A 217 -0.51 -7.64 25.98
CA THR A 217 -1.45 -7.36 27.08
C THR A 217 -1.86 -5.89 26.96
N LEU A 218 -3.15 -5.64 26.86
CA LEU A 218 -3.73 -4.29 26.72
C LEU A 218 -4.12 -3.73 28.09
#